data_82be8986c3534a0ff32ea910aadbf98d
#
_entry.id   82be8986c3534a0ff32ea910aadbf98d
#
_cell.length_a   1.000
_cell.length_b   1.000
_cell.length_c   1.000
_cell.angle_alpha   90.00
_cell.angle_beta   90.00
_cell.angle_gamma   90.00
#
_symmetry.space_group_name_H-M   'P 1'
#
loop_
_entity.id
_entity.type
_entity.pdbx_description
1 polymer ?
#
loop_
_entity_poly.entity_id
_entity_poly.type
_entity_poly.pdbx_seq_one_letter_code
_entity_poly.pdbx_strand_id
1 'polypeptide(L)'
;MSLTKAQIFAAADLAARARDLSDWTATIFDFAETAWREYRSAAWYVARLRAEGFTVEEGSAGMPTAFCADWSNGAGPVIGLYAEYDAVPGNCQAASTRREPRAGLGYQAGGHTDPHSGLGMAGLGALLAIKAAMIAHNIPGGLRFTGEPAEKVRGSKPIHAAAGYYDGLAAILSFHPFYMLPMCNTVRWDTHCGAAYAMVYRFICDEPQSWGVHDAAPIPQSHSAVRAPGANDALMLMYQASKSLRDSMLPHQGGWSISEAILTAGQATADNLPAGLAEVQYMIRVPTIAMADQVTAALDRNAAAAAAMTGCRFERHWVCKSRHGLANHAIARTVWEAMQQVGAPVWDESAKAVAREIQSGLGIAPMAEPFIDEMSRLMDPQEAEAILRRDLPPSQLNSTSDDYTDMTWHAPTARFYVARPALKAPAGQAYPAWVMNALGGIPATIDPMVQTAAKILALSALRLLEDAPAREAAMAEFKTRTGGGVGGSDWTAPLCDYPAPIHFRWPEYITTPRGRDWWIPSAMPDA
;
A
#
# COMPACT_ATOMS: atom_id res chain seq x y z
N MET A 1 5.88 8.09 -31.16
CA MET A 1 4.97 9.19 -31.59
C MET A 1 5.49 10.51 -31.06
N SER A 2 5.22 11.66 -31.73
CA SER A 2 5.53 12.98 -31.17
C SER A 2 4.49 13.35 -30.10
N LEU A 3 4.90 14.13 -29.08
CA LEU A 3 4.00 14.64 -28.06
C LEU A 3 2.95 15.57 -28.68
N THR A 4 1.71 15.52 -28.17
CA THR A 4 0.65 16.48 -28.51
C THR A 4 0.94 17.85 -27.87
N LYS A 5 0.26 18.90 -28.33
CA LYS A 5 0.40 20.23 -27.70
C LYS A 5 -0.01 20.20 -26.22
N ALA A 6 -1.05 19.45 -25.87
CA ALA A 6 -1.51 19.29 -24.50
C ALA A 6 -0.48 18.56 -23.63
N GLN A 7 0.15 17.52 -24.16
CA GLN A 7 1.23 16.79 -23.45
C GLN A 7 2.47 17.67 -23.23
N ILE A 8 2.87 18.48 -24.21
CA ILE A 8 3.96 19.46 -24.07
C ILE A 8 3.62 20.49 -22.99
N PHE A 9 2.37 21.00 -23.00
CA PHE A 9 1.91 21.96 -22.00
C PHE A 9 1.94 21.36 -20.59
N ALA A 10 1.40 20.14 -20.40
CA ALA A 10 1.42 19.47 -19.10
C ALA A 10 2.85 19.21 -18.58
N ALA A 11 3.76 18.81 -19.46
CA ALA A 11 5.16 18.63 -19.08
C ALA A 11 5.84 19.94 -18.63
N ALA A 12 5.49 21.07 -19.28
CA ALA A 12 5.98 22.39 -18.89
C ALA A 12 5.36 22.87 -17.56
N ASP A 13 4.06 22.62 -17.33
CA ASP A 13 3.37 22.93 -16.07
C ASP A 13 3.98 22.15 -14.89
N LEU A 14 4.26 20.85 -15.09
CA LEU A 14 4.96 20.03 -14.08
C LEU A 14 6.36 20.57 -13.76
N ALA A 15 7.10 21.00 -14.77
CA ALA A 15 8.43 21.60 -14.55
C ALA A 15 8.32 22.93 -13.76
N ALA A 16 7.31 23.75 -14.02
CA ALA A 16 7.05 24.98 -13.27
C ALA A 16 6.66 24.72 -11.81
N ARG A 17 5.97 23.61 -11.53
CA ARG A 17 5.55 23.19 -10.19
C ARG A 17 6.60 22.36 -9.44
N ALA A 18 7.78 22.12 -10.01
CA ALA A 18 8.76 21.19 -9.44
C ALA A 18 9.11 21.48 -7.97
N ARG A 19 9.24 22.78 -7.61
CA ARG A 19 9.49 23.18 -6.24
C ARG A 19 8.31 22.90 -5.31
N ASP A 20 7.10 23.25 -5.72
CA ASP A 20 5.90 22.99 -4.93
C ASP A 20 5.74 21.48 -4.67
N LEU A 21 5.94 20.64 -5.70
CA LEU A 21 5.87 19.18 -5.56
C LEU A 21 6.92 18.65 -4.58
N SER A 22 8.14 19.21 -4.60
CA SER A 22 9.19 18.87 -3.65
C SER A 22 8.79 19.22 -2.21
N ASP A 23 8.34 20.46 -1.97
CA ASP A 23 7.91 20.95 -0.65
C ASP A 23 6.70 20.17 -0.12
N TRP A 24 5.77 19.80 -0.99
CA TRP A 24 4.59 18.99 -0.62
C TRP A 24 4.96 17.53 -0.33
N THR A 25 5.90 16.96 -1.10
CA THR A 25 6.44 15.62 -0.82
C THR A 25 7.08 15.57 0.55
N ALA A 26 7.91 16.56 0.88
CA ALA A 26 8.54 16.69 2.19
C ALA A 26 7.50 16.82 3.32
N THR A 27 6.42 17.57 3.09
CA THR A 27 5.32 17.72 4.06
C THR A 27 4.66 16.39 4.40
N ILE A 28 4.28 15.59 3.39
CA ILE A 28 3.66 14.28 3.62
C ILE A 28 4.68 13.29 4.21
N PHE A 29 5.94 13.35 3.77
CA PHE A 29 7.02 12.56 4.36
C PHE A 29 7.19 12.82 5.86
N ASP A 30 7.08 14.08 6.30
CA ASP A 30 7.19 14.44 7.71
C ASP A 30 5.95 14.04 8.52
N PHE A 31 4.78 13.94 7.91
CA PHE A 31 3.60 13.43 8.60
C PHE A 31 3.77 11.96 8.95
N ALA A 32 4.13 11.13 7.98
CA ALA A 32 4.39 9.69 8.10
C ALA A 32 3.44 8.98 9.08
N GLU A 33 2.16 9.19 8.89
CA GLU A 33 1.09 8.61 9.68
C GLU A 33 0.86 7.16 9.27
N THR A 34 0.55 6.30 10.23
CA THR A 34 0.35 4.88 9.97
C THR A 34 -1.07 4.58 9.46
N ALA A 35 -1.26 3.39 8.93
CA ALA A 35 -2.52 2.92 8.38
C ALA A 35 -3.73 3.25 9.27
N TRP A 36 -4.79 3.82 8.71
CA TRP A 36 -6.01 4.31 9.37
C TRP A 36 -5.80 5.49 10.35
N ARG A 37 -4.62 6.13 10.33
CA ARG A 37 -4.27 7.28 11.19
C ARG A 37 -3.75 8.47 10.38
N GLU A 38 -3.97 8.48 9.07
CA GLU A 38 -3.46 9.46 8.11
C GLU A 38 -4.27 10.76 8.09
N TYR A 39 -4.72 11.22 9.25
CA TYR A 39 -5.63 12.38 9.38
C TYR A 39 -5.02 13.68 8.85
N ARG A 40 -3.74 13.94 9.11
CA ARG A 40 -3.05 15.15 8.66
C ARG A 40 -2.81 15.10 7.15
N SER A 41 -2.38 13.95 6.66
CA SER A 41 -2.14 13.71 5.24
C SER A 41 -3.44 13.88 4.44
N ALA A 42 -4.52 13.22 4.84
CA ALA A 42 -5.83 13.34 4.18
C ALA A 42 -6.33 14.79 4.20
N ALA A 43 -6.30 15.46 5.35
CA ALA A 43 -6.73 16.85 5.47
C ALA A 43 -5.90 17.79 4.58
N TRP A 44 -4.60 17.54 4.45
CA TRP A 44 -3.72 18.30 3.57
C TRP A 44 -4.11 18.15 2.09
N TYR A 45 -4.33 16.90 1.63
CA TYR A 45 -4.78 16.63 0.26
C TYR A 45 -6.13 17.27 -0.03
N VAL A 46 -7.10 17.10 0.87
CA VAL A 46 -8.45 17.67 0.74
C VAL A 46 -8.38 19.20 0.61
N ALA A 47 -7.63 19.87 1.48
CA ALA A 47 -7.46 21.32 1.44
C ALA A 47 -6.83 21.78 0.12
N ARG A 48 -5.80 21.07 -0.36
CA ARG A 48 -5.14 21.36 -1.64
C ARG A 48 -6.09 21.16 -2.81
N LEU A 49 -6.78 20.04 -2.89
CA LEU A 49 -7.70 19.72 -3.99
C LEU A 49 -8.86 20.73 -4.06
N ARG A 50 -9.41 21.15 -2.93
CA ARG A 50 -10.41 22.21 -2.87
C ARG A 50 -9.88 23.55 -3.36
N ALA A 51 -8.66 23.93 -2.95
CA ALA A 51 -8.00 25.15 -3.42
C ALA A 51 -7.76 25.12 -4.94
N GLU A 52 -7.54 23.94 -5.50
CA GLU A 52 -7.41 23.71 -6.94
C GLU A 52 -8.78 23.57 -7.66
N GLY A 53 -9.90 23.73 -6.96
CA GLY A 53 -11.25 23.74 -7.53
C GLY A 53 -11.86 22.36 -7.83
N PHE A 54 -11.40 21.31 -7.14
CA PHE A 54 -12.05 20.00 -7.16
C PHE A 54 -13.23 19.99 -6.17
N THR A 55 -14.28 19.26 -6.52
CA THR A 55 -15.31 18.84 -5.57
C THR A 55 -14.79 17.66 -4.79
N VAL A 56 -14.70 17.76 -3.45
CA VAL A 56 -14.07 16.75 -2.63
C VAL A 56 -15.05 16.21 -1.58
N GLU A 57 -15.30 14.92 -1.64
CA GLU A 57 -15.92 14.12 -0.59
C GLU A 57 -14.84 13.66 0.39
N GLU A 58 -14.95 14.10 1.64
CA GLU A 58 -14.10 13.63 2.74
C GLU A 58 -14.72 12.42 3.42
N GLY A 59 -13.89 11.51 3.92
CA GLY A 59 -14.36 10.29 4.57
C GLY A 59 -15.07 9.35 3.62
N SER A 60 -14.63 9.31 2.35
CA SER A 60 -15.28 8.51 1.30
C SER A 60 -15.39 7.03 1.72
N ALA A 61 -16.53 6.42 1.39
CA ALA A 61 -16.89 5.06 1.80
C ALA A 61 -16.81 4.80 3.32
N GLY A 62 -17.01 5.82 4.16
CA GLY A 62 -16.96 5.70 5.61
C GLY A 62 -15.55 5.58 6.20
N MET A 63 -14.51 5.86 5.43
CA MET A 63 -13.10 5.84 5.86
C MET A 63 -12.64 7.27 6.20
N PRO A 64 -12.44 7.64 7.49
CA PRO A 64 -12.17 9.03 7.89
C PRO A 64 -10.92 9.65 7.27
N THR A 65 -9.95 8.83 6.85
CA THR A 65 -8.70 9.27 6.24
C THR A 65 -8.66 9.10 4.72
N ALA A 66 -9.80 8.68 4.10
CA ALA A 66 -9.97 8.62 2.66
C ALA A 66 -10.67 9.86 2.11
N PHE A 67 -10.57 10.07 0.82
CA PHE A 67 -11.33 11.10 0.09
C PHE A 67 -11.54 10.68 -1.37
N CYS A 68 -12.55 11.28 -2.01
CA CYS A 68 -12.73 11.23 -3.45
C CYS A 68 -12.91 12.65 -4.01
N ALA A 69 -12.11 13.01 -5.00
CA ALA A 69 -12.12 14.33 -5.60
C ALA A 69 -12.43 14.24 -7.09
N ASP A 70 -13.44 14.97 -7.54
CA ASP A 70 -13.89 15.02 -8.92
C ASP A 70 -13.74 16.42 -9.51
N TRP A 71 -13.35 16.48 -10.80
CA TRP A 71 -13.33 17.68 -11.59
C TRP A 71 -13.68 17.36 -13.05
N SER A 72 -14.33 18.28 -13.76
CA SER A 72 -14.75 18.07 -15.14
C SER A 72 -14.57 19.33 -15.97
N ASN A 73 -14.15 19.15 -17.23
CA ASN A 73 -14.09 20.14 -18.29
C ASN A 73 -15.17 19.87 -19.38
N GLY A 74 -16.38 19.50 -18.96
CA GLY A 74 -17.47 19.12 -19.85
C GLY A 74 -17.62 17.60 -19.98
N ALA A 75 -18.65 17.19 -20.76
CA ALA A 75 -18.96 15.77 -20.94
C ALA A 75 -17.85 15.04 -21.71
N GLY A 76 -17.45 13.89 -21.23
CA GLY A 76 -16.39 13.08 -21.86
C GLY A 76 -15.89 11.95 -20.93
N PRO A 77 -14.79 11.28 -21.31
CA PRO A 77 -14.22 10.21 -20.50
C PRO A 77 -13.67 10.75 -19.17
N VAL A 78 -13.78 9.93 -18.12
CA VAL A 78 -13.21 10.24 -16.80
C VAL A 78 -12.01 9.34 -16.56
N ILE A 79 -10.86 9.95 -16.24
CA ILE A 79 -9.63 9.23 -15.93
C ILE A 79 -9.40 9.23 -14.42
N GLY A 80 -9.15 8.03 -13.85
CA GLY A 80 -8.86 7.83 -12.44
C GLY A 80 -7.36 7.87 -12.15
N LEU A 81 -6.98 8.61 -11.10
CA LEU A 81 -5.68 8.58 -10.44
C LEU A 81 -5.89 8.51 -8.93
N TYR A 82 -4.84 8.28 -8.18
CA TYR A 82 -4.96 8.18 -6.72
C TYR A 82 -3.67 8.61 -5.99
N ALA A 83 -3.79 8.79 -4.68
CA ALA A 83 -2.67 8.97 -3.77
C ALA A 83 -2.70 7.91 -2.68
N GLU A 84 -1.54 7.36 -2.35
CA GLU A 84 -1.26 6.65 -1.10
C GLU A 84 -0.40 7.56 -0.23
N TYR A 85 -0.54 7.47 1.09
CA TYR A 85 0.17 8.38 2.02
C TYR A 85 0.43 7.76 3.40
N ASP A 86 0.17 6.47 3.58
CA ASP A 86 0.44 5.78 4.82
C ASP A 86 1.92 5.38 4.97
N ALA A 87 2.35 5.28 6.22
CA ALA A 87 3.69 4.92 6.64
C ALA A 87 3.70 3.64 7.47
N VAL A 88 4.88 3.07 7.65
CA VAL A 88 5.08 1.81 8.39
C VAL A 88 5.59 2.11 9.80
N PRO A 89 4.97 1.56 10.87
CA PRO A 89 5.48 1.67 12.23
C PRO A 89 6.92 1.13 12.36
N GLY A 90 7.71 1.69 13.28
CA GLY A 90 9.07 1.22 13.54
C GLY A 90 10.12 1.65 12.50
N ASN A 91 9.77 2.58 11.63
CA ASN A 91 10.61 3.01 10.51
C ASN A 91 10.86 4.52 10.48
N CYS A 92 10.76 5.18 11.62
CA CYS A 92 10.96 6.62 11.72
C CYS A 92 12.40 7.01 11.34
N GLN A 93 12.50 7.82 10.30
CA GLN A 93 13.77 8.34 9.78
C GLN A 93 13.55 9.77 9.29
N ALA A 94 14.43 10.68 9.66
CA ALA A 94 14.47 12.02 9.11
C ALA A 94 14.99 12.02 7.66
N ALA A 95 14.69 13.07 6.90
CA ALA A 95 15.27 13.31 5.57
C ALA A 95 16.75 13.74 5.71
N SER A 96 17.61 12.81 6.13
CA SER A 96 18.99 13.06 6.54
C SER A 96 19.92 11.96 6.06
N THR A 97 21.18 12.28 5.83
CA THR A 97 22.24 11.32 5.45
C THR A 97 22.71 10.46 6.63
N ARG A 98 22.12 10.63 7.81
CA ARG A 98 22.44 9.91 9.04
C ARG A 98 21.22 9.14 9.56
N ARG A 99 21.47 8.08 10.33
CA ARG A 99 20.40 7.41 11.06
C ARG A 99 19.94 8.28 12.22
N GLU A 100 18.81 8.92 12.06
CA GLU A 100 18.17 9.71 13.11
C GLU A 100 16.65 9.74 12.94
N PRO A 101 15.88 9.71 14.03
CA PRO A 101 14.44 9.83 13.95
C PRO A 101 14.05 11.28 13.63
N ARG A 102 12.85 11.50 13.14
CA ARG A 102 12.30 12.86 13.01
C ARG A 102 12.23 13.55 14.38
N ALA A 103 12.39 14.86 14.37
CA ALA A 103 12.48 15.66 15.60
C ALA A 103 11.33 15.39 16.58
N GLY A 104 11.66 15.10 17.83
CA GLY A 104 10.71 14.83 18.91
C GLY A 104 10.05 13.45 18.85
N LEU A 105 10.50 12.53 17.99
CA LEU A 105 9.99 11.18 17.87
C LEU A 105 11.07 10.14 18.19
N GLY A 106 10.66 8.91 18.47
CA GLY A 106 11.54 7.74 18.56
C GLY A 106 11.52 6.91 17.26
N TYR A 107 12.43 5.94 17.16
CA TYR A 107 12.53 5.07 15.98
C TYR A 107 11.28 4.21 15.73
N GLN A 108 10.43 4.02 16.75
CA GLN A 108 9.19 3.24 16.65
C GLN A 108 8.07 3.96 15.91
N ALA A 109 8.15 5.28 15.73
CA ALA A 109 7.17 6.03 14.95
C ALA A 109 7.16 5.58 13.48
N GLY A 110 6.13 6.01 12.75
CA GLY A 110 5.98 5.72 11.34
C GLY A 110 7.10 6.31 10.47
N GLY A 111 7.39 5.67 9.36
CA GLY A 111 8.31 6.14 8.32
C GLY A 111 7.93 5.56 6.97
N HIS A 112 8.19 6.30 5.90
CA HIS A 112 7.91 5.90 4.54
C HIS A 112 8.98 4.95 3.99
N THR A 113 8.87 3.65 4.30
CA THR A 113 9.75 2.60 3.72
C THR A 113 9.53 2.45 2.22
N ASP A 114 8.26 2.40 1.80
CA ASP A 114 7.87 2.75 0.44
C ASP A 114 7.55 4.23 0.42
N PRO A 115 8.06 5.02 -0.53
CA PRO A 115 7.86 6.45 -0.50
C PRO A 115 6.45 6.83 -0.99
N HIS A 116 5.39 6.46 -0.23
CA HIS A 116 4.01 6.84 -0.51
C HIS A 116 3.83 8.36 -0.52
N SER A 117 4.64 9.10 0.23
CA SER A 117 4.72 10.55 0.10
C SER A 117 5.02 10.99 -1.34
N GLY A 118 5.99 10.35 -1.99
CA GLY A 118 6.33 10.63 -3.39
C GLY A 118 5.32 10.04 -4.38
N LEU A 119 4.73 8.87 -4.07
CA LEU A 119 3.68 8.27 -4.91
C LEU A 119 2.46 9.20 -5.02
N GLY A 120 1.93 9.62 -3.89
CA GLY A 120 0.76 10.49 -3.86
C GLY A 120 1.04 11.85 -4.51
N MET A 121 2.25 12.40 -4.34
CA MET A 121 2.63 13.67 -4.97
C MET A 121 2.82 13.55 -6.48
N ALA A 122 3.33 12.43 -6.99
CA ALA A 122 3.36 12.18 -8.42
C ALA A 122 1.93 12.14 -9.02
N GLY A 123 1.00 11.48 -8.32
CA GLY A 123 -0.41 11.47 -8.68
C GLY A 123 -1.04 12.87 -8.68
N LEU A 124 -0.86 13.63 -7.61
CA LEU A 124 -1.37 15.00 -7.49
C LEU A 124 -0.75 15.94 -8.54
N GLY A 125 0.56 15.88 -8.72
CA GLY A 125 1.25 16.68 -9.74
C GLY A 125 0.72 16.43 -11.14
N ALA A 126 0.56 15.15 -11.50
CA ALA A 126 -0.04 14.76 -12.77
C ALA A 126 -1.48 15.28 -12.91
N LEU A 127 -2.31 15.09 -11.87
CA LEU A 127 -3.70 15.55 -11.84
C LEU A 127 -3.81 17.04 -12.15
N LEU A 128 -3.00 17.87 -11.51
CA LEU A 128 -3.01 19.33 -11.69
C LEU A 128 -2.53 19.74 -13.09
N ALA A 129 -1.49 19.08 -13.61
CA ALA A 129 -0.99 19.34 -14.95
C ALA A 129 -1.96 18.91 -16.05
N ILE A 130 -2.63 17.77 -15.88
CA ILE A 130 -3.69 17.29 -16.78
C ILE A 130 -4.83 18.31 -16.80
N LYS A 131 -5.33 18.72 -15.63
CA LYS A 131 -6.37 19.75 -15.50
C LYS A 131 -5.98 21.03 -16.22
N ALA A 132 -4.77 21.55 -15.98
CA ALA A 132 -4.29 22.76 -16.64
C ALA A 132 -4.25 22.62 -18.17
N ALA A 133 -3.77 21.47 -18.68
CA ALA A 133 -3.76 21.17 -20.11
C ALA A 133 -5.16 21.02 -20.70
N MET A 134 -6.08 20.35 -19.99
CA MET A 134 -7.49 20.24 -20.42
C MET A 134 -8.16 21.60 -20.60
N ILE A 135 -7.93 22.52 -19.66
CA ILE A 135 -8.44 23.90 -19.75
C ILE A 135 -7.80 24.64 -20.93
N ALA A 136 -6.46 24.62 -21.01
CA ALA A 136 -5.71 25.37 -22.03
C ALA A 136 -6.00 24.92 -23.47
N HIS A 137 -6.32 23.64 -23.66
CA HIS A 137 -6.56 23.03 -24.97
C HIS A 137 -8.02 22.63 -25.22
N ASN A 138 -8.97 23.02 -24.34
CA ASN A 138 -10.39 22.72 -24.44
C ASN A 138 -10.66 21.20 -24.59
N ILE A 139 -9.93 20.34 -23.88
CA ILE A 139 -10.12 18.89 -23.91
C ILE A 139 -11.30 18.55 -22.98
N PRO A 140 -12.39 17.95 -23.50
CA PRO A 140 -13.53 17.57 -22.70
C PRO A 140 -13.25 16.28 -21.91
N GLY A 141 -13.95 16.10 -20.77
CA GLY A 141 -13.82 14.94 -19.91
C GLY A 141 -13.66 15.30 -18.45
N GLY A 142 -13.36 14.32 -17.64
CA GLY A 142 -13.24 14.46 -16.19
C GLY A 142 -12.02 13.77 -15.62
N LEU A 143 -11.72 14.14 -14.38
CA LEU A 143 -10.66 13.57 -13.56
C LEU A 143 -11.25 13.15 -12.23
N ARG A 144 -10.96 11.93 -11.78
CA ARG A 144 -11.23 11.45 -10.43
C ARG A 144 -9.92 11.16 -9.74
N PHE A 145 -9.78 11.66 -8.51
CA PHE A 145 -8.60 11.43 -7.68
C PHE A 145 -9.02 10.90 -6.31
N THR A 146 -8.64 9.66 -6.01
CA THR A 146 -8.99 9.04 -4.74
C THR A 146 -7.80 9.07 -3.77
N GLY A 147 -8.08 9.38 -2.50
CA GLY A 147 -7.12 9.21 -1.42
C GLY A 147 -7.28 7.82 -0.83
N GLU A 148 -6.21 7.03 -0.91
CA GLU A 148 -6.19 5.61 -0.57
C GLU A 148 -5.34 5.38 0.68
N PRO A 149 -5.92 5.55 1.90
CA PRO A 149 -5.23 5.25 3.14
C PRO A 149 -5.00 3.75 3.34
N ALA A 150 -4.16 3.41 4.30
CA ALA A 150 -3.96 2.06 4.80
C ALA A 150 -3.53 1.03 3.73
N GLU A 151 -2.75 1.45 2.73
CA GLU A 151 -2.22 0.53 1.71
C GLU A 151 -1.34 -0.54 2.33
N LYS A 152 -0.56 -0.22 3.37
CA LYS A 152 0.32 -1.20 4.05
C LYS A 152 -0.43 -2.42 4.62
N VAL A 153 -1.73 -2.28 4.82
CA VAL A 153 -2.62 -3.39 5.22
C VAL A 153 -3.62 -3.77 4.13
N ARG A 154 -3.49 -3.22 2.92
CA ARG A 154 -4.37 -3.45 1.75
C ARG A 154 -5.82 -3.01 2.03
N GLY A 155 -5.98 -1.87 2.73
CA GLY A 155 -7.22 -1.53 3.40
C GLY A 155 -8.27 -0.83 2.54
N SER A 156 -7.92 0.30 1.91
CA SER A 156 -8.92 1.22 1.35
C SER A 156 -9.47 0.84 -0.02
N LYS A 157 -8.62 0.41 -0.96
CA LYS A 157 -9.04 0.18 -2.35
C LYS A 157 -10.13 -0.89 -2.49
N PRO A 158 -10.10 -2.02 -1.74
CA PRO A 158 -11.23 -2.96 -1.74
C PRO A 158 -12.54 -2.35 -1.24
N ILE A 159 -12.49 -1.42 -0.28
CA ILE A 159 -13.65 -0.72 0.25
C ILE A 159 -14.19 0.29 -0.76
N HIS A 160 -13.32 1.11 -1.38
CA HIS A 160 -13.71 2.00 -2.46
C HIS A 160 -14.30 1.23 -3.65
N ALA A 161 -13.72 0.09 -4.01
CA ALA A 161 -14.24 -0.79 -5.05
C ALA A 161 -15.65 -1.29 -4.71
N ALA A 162 -15.87 -1.77 -3.48
CA ALA A 162 -17.19 -2.23 -3.03
C ALA A 162 -18.24 -1.11 -3.01
N ALA A 163 -17.82 0.11 -2.75
CA ALA A 163 -18.68 1.30 -2.75
C ALA A 163 -18.85 1.95 -4.15
N GLY A 164 -18.24 1.38 -5.22
CA GLY A 164 -18.44 1.83 -6.60
C GLY A 164 -17.63 3.06 -7.02
N TYR A 165 -16.62 3.48 -6.26
CA TYR A 165 -15.82 4.68 -6.59
C TYR A 165 -15.01 4.55 -7.88
N TYR A 166 -14.78 3.35 -8.35
CA TYR A 166 -14.05 3.11 -9.61
C TYR A 166 -14.97 2.82 -10.81
N ASP A 167 -16.27 2.73 -10.58
CA ASP A 167 -17.24 2.43 -11.64
C ASP A 167 -17.38 3.59 -12.62
N GLY A 168 -17.53 3.25 -13.90
CA GLY A 168 -17.74 4.22 -14.97
C GLY A 168 -16.49 5.00 -15.40
N LEU A 169 -15.33 4.75 -14.81
CA LEU A 169 -14.08 5.35 -15.27
C LEU A 169 -13.66 4.76 -16.62
N ALA A 170 -13.16 5.60 -17.50
CA ALA A 170 -12.66 5.19 -18.80
C ALA A 170 -11.31 4.45 -18.70
N ALA A 171 -10.53 4.82 -17.71
CA ALA A 171 -9.25 4.18 -17.36
C ALA A 171 -8.79 4.61 -15.95
N ILE A 172 -7.95 3.77 -15.33
CA ILE A 172 -7.22 4.08 -14.09
C ILE A 172 -5.73 3.91 -14.33
N LEU A 173 -4.94 4.91 -13.92
CA LEU A 173 -3.48 4.88 -14.02
C LEU A 173 -2.89 4.66 -12.63
N SER A 174 -2.33 3.48 -12.42
CA SER A 174 -1.76 3.05 -11.14
C SER A 174 -0.24 3.08 -11.20
N PHE A 175 0.36 4.00 -10.46
CA PHE A 175 1.81 4.14 -10.30
C PHE A 175 2.28 3.55 -8.97
N HIS A 176 3.50 2.97 -8.95
CA HIS A 176 4.20 2.66 -7.70
C HIS A 176 5.72 2.82 -7.85
N PRO A 177 6.42 3.40 -6.88
CA PRO A 177 7.88 3.45 -6.88
C PRO A 177 8.49 2.06 -6.63
N PHE A 178 9.46 1.66 -7.46
CA PHE A 178 10.15 0.39 -7.28
C PHE A 178 11.60 0.47 -7.80
N TYR A 179 12.47 -0.46 -7.40
CA TYR A 179 13.88 -0.41 -7.77
C TYR A 179 14.48 -1.78 -8.18
N MET A 180 13.77 -2.88 -7.94
CA MET A 180 14.28 -4.23 -8.24
C MET A 180 13.74 -4.76 -9.57
N LEU A 181 14.61 -5.39 -10.34
CA LEU A 181 14.21 -6.09 -11.55
C LEU A 181 13.26 -7.28 -11.21
N PRO A 182 12.33 -7.58 -12.10
CA PRO A 182 12.06 -6.93 -13.39
C PRO A 182 11.12 -5.73 -13.28
N MET A 183 10.68 -5.32 -12.09
CA MET A 183 9.68 -4.27 -11.85
C MET A 183 10.28 -2.87 -11.69
N CYS A 184 11.42 -2.59 -12.32
CA CYS A 184 12.04 -1.27 -12.30
C CYS A 184 11.84 -0.59 -13.66
N ASN A 185 11.24 0.61 -13.68
CA ASN A 185 10.95 1.40 -14.89
C ASN A 185 10.25 0.58 -16.00
N THR A 186 9.11 -0.02 -15.67
CA THR A 186 8.33 -0.87 -16.57
C THR A 186 6.85 -0.81 -16.28
N VAL A 187 6.04 -1.45 -17.12
CA VAL A 187 4.59 -1.64 -16.95
C VAL A 187 4.31 -3.14 -16.76
N ARG A 188 3.39 -3.51 -15.87
CA ARG A 188 2.92 -4.90 -15.78
C ARG A 188 2.20 -5.29 -17.06
N TRP A 189 2.45 -6.52 -17.50
CA TRP A 189 1.92 -7.03 -18.75
C TRP A 189 0.82 -8.08 -18.49
N ASP A 190 1.17 -9.34 -18.26
CA ASP A 190 0.22 -10.42 -17.97
C ASP A 190 0.12 -10.75 -16.49
N THR A 191 1.26 -10.87 -15.81
CA THR A 191 1.33 -11.26 -14.41
C THR A 191 1.07 -10.06 -13.51
N HIS A 192 -0.14 -9.95 -12.97
CA HIS A 192 -0.52 -8.97 -11.97
C HIS A 192 -0.34 -9.49 -10.54
N CYS A 193 -0.68 -8.68 -9.53
CA CYS A 193 -0.68 -9.13 -8.14
C CYS A 193 -1.81 -10.11 -7.87
N GLY A 194 -1.57 -11.07 -6.96
CA GLY A 194 -2.53 -12.05 -6.51
C GLY A 194 -3.51 -11.49 -5.48
N ALA A 195 -4.37 -12.36 -4.96
CA ALA A 195 -5.29 -12.03 -3.88
C ALA A 195 -4.54 -11.83 -2.56
N ALA A 196 -5.05 -10.93 -1.72
CA ALA A 196 -4.54 -10.72 -0.37
C ALA A 196 -5.68 -10.64 0.64
N TYR A 197 -5.61 -11.47 1.68
CA TYR A 197 -6.53 -11.41 2.80
C TYR A 197 -5.76 -11.07 4.07
N ALA A 198 -6.25 -10.11 4.83
CA ALA A 198 -5.72 -9.82 6.16
C ALA A 198 -6.86 -9.83 7.18
N MET A 199 -6.58 -10.44 8.33
CA MET A 199 -7.53 -10.55 9.42
C MET A 199 -6.82 -10.53 10.77
N VAL A 200 -7.54 -10.07 11.77
CA VAL A 200 -7.12 -10.15 13.18
C VAL A 200 -7.95 -11.22 13.87
N TYR A 201 -7.26 -12.16 14.51
CA TYR A 201 -7.85 -13.06 15.47
C TYR A 201 -7.68 -12.49 16.87
N ARG A 202 -8.80 -12.26 17.52
CA ARG A 202 -8.89 -11.75 18.88
C ARG A 202 -9.30 -12.89 19.77
N PHE A 203 -8.50 -13.19 20.80
CA PHE A 203 -8.83 -14.14 21.84
C PHE A 203 -9.28 -13.39 23.09
N ILE A 204 -10.35 -13.86 23.71
CA ILE A 204 -10.97 -13.25 24.87
C ILE A 204 -11.18 -14.34 25.93
N CYS A 205 -10.68 -14.09 27.13
CA CYS A 205 -10.86 -14.94 28.29
C CYS A 205 -11.88 -14.28 29.23
N ASP A 206 -13.13 -14.64 29.07
CA ASP A 206 -14.24 -14.08 29.85
C ASP A 206 -14.29 -14.66 31.26
N GLU A 207 -13.96 -15.98 31.39
CA GLU A 207 -14.04 -16.72 32.64
C GLU A 207 -12.69 -17.41 32.97
N PRO A 208 -11.66 -16.66 33.36
CA PRO A 208 -10.32 -17.21 33.59
C PRO A 208 -10.28 -18.28 34.69
N GLN A 209 -11.29 -18.33 35.54
CA GLN A 209 -11.37 -19.24 36.68
C GLN A 209 -12.00 -20.61 36.36
N SER A 210 -12.54 -20.79 35.16
CA SER A 210 -13.14 -22.05 34.70
C SER A 210 -12.14 -23.21 34.62
N TRP A 211 -10.86 -22.91 34.67
CA TRP A 211 -9.76 -23.87 34.57
C TRP A 211 -9.20 -24.35 35.93
N GLY A 212 -9.64 -23.83 37.02
CA GLY A 212 -9.00 -24.09 38.29
C GLY A 212 -9.44 -25.41 38.94
N VAL A 213 -8.51 -26.18 39.52
CA VAL A 213 -8.84 -26.96 40.69
C VAL A 213 -9.01 -25.95 41.80
N HIS A 214 -10.25 -25.57 42.06
CA HIS A 214 -10.54 -24.68 43.19
C HIS A 214 -10.27 -25.47 44.47
N ASP A 215 -9.41 -24.95 45.33
CA ASP A 215 -9.41 -25.37 46.72
C ASP A 215 -10.78 -25.06 47.32
N ALA A 216 -11.08 -25.56 48.51
CA ALA A 216 -12.38 -25.40 49.15
C ALA A 216 -12.73 -23.94 49.54
N ALA A 217 -11.97 -22.95 49.09
CA ALA A 217 -12.23 -21.55 49.37
C ALA A 217 -13.41 -21.04 48.51
N PRO A 218 -14.46 -20.42 49.13
CA PRO A 218 -15.62 -19.98 48.40
C PRO A 218 -15.36 -18.77 47.49
N ILE A 219 -14.23 -18.09 47.65
CA ILE A 219 -13.80 -16.95 46.82
C ILE A 219 -12.39 -17.22 46.33
N PRO A 220 -12.17 -17.32 45.01
CA PRO A 220 -10.83 -17.47 44.45
C PRO A 220 -9.90 -16.32 44.84
N GLN A 221 -8.69 -16.66 45.24
CA GLN A 221 -7.71 -15.65 45.60
C GLN A 221 -6.87 -15.22 44.40
N SER A 222 -6.70 -13.91 44.26
CA SER A 222 -5.87 -13.32 43.21
C SER A 222 -4.37 -13.68 43.27
N HIS A 223 -3.93 -14.28 44.38
CA HIS A 223 -2.55 -14.70 44.60
C HIS A 223 -2.38 -16.23 44.60
N SER A 224 -3.20 -16.95 43.86
CA SER A 224 -3.03 -18.36 43.64
C SER A 224 -1.68 -18.62 42.95
N ALA A 225 -0.98 -19.67 43.37
CA ALA A 225 0.31 -20.05 42.79
C ALA A 225 0.22 -20.56 41.36
N VAL A 226 -0.99 -20.89 40.88
CA VAL A 226 -1.23 -21.44 39.55
C VAL A 226 -2.15 -20.50 38.78
N ARG A 227 -1.63 -19.96 37.67
CA ARG A 227 -2.40 -19.16 36.73
C ARG A 227 -3.25 -20.08 35.84
N ALA A 228 -4.51 -19.74 35.65
CA ALA A 228 -5.33 -20.36 34.61
C ALA A 228 -4.84 -19.94 33.21
N PRO A 229 -5.05 -20.72 32.16
CA PRO A 229 -4.84 -20.28 30.79
C PRO A 229 -5.64 -19.03 30.48
N GLY A 230 -5.05 -18.14 29.68
CA GLY A 230 -5.67 -16.91 29.26
C GLY A 230 -5.62 -16.69 27.74
N ALA A 231 -6.04 -15.52 27.31
CA ALA A 231 -6.08 -15.17 25.89
C ALA A 231 -4.69 -15.22 25.23
N ASN A 232 -3.62 -14.88 25.98
CA ASN A 232 -2.25 -15.00 25.48
C ASN A 232 -1.84 -16.45 25.21
N ASP A 233 -2.32 -17.42 26.02
CA ASP A 233 -2.04 -18.83 25.80
C ASP A 233 -2.76 -19.33 24.53
N ALA A 234 -4.02 -18.92 24.33
CA ALA A 234 -4.75 -19.21 23.10
C ALA A 234 -4.04 -18.66 21.85
N LEU A 235 -3.57 -17.40 21.92
CA LEU A 235 -2.80 -16.78 20.83
C LEU A 235 -1.54 -17.58 20.52
N MET A 236 -0.77 -17.97 21.53
CA MET A 236 0.48 -18.74 21.34
C MET A 236 0.23 -20.11 20.74
N LEU A 237 -0.84 -20.80 21.15
CA LEU A 237 -1.24 -22.09 20.56
C LEU A 237 -1.63 -21.93 19.09
N MET A 238 -2.46 -20.96 18.75
CA MET A 238 -2.83 -20.67 17.36
C MET A 238 -1.58 -20.31 16.52
N TYR A 239 -0.73 -19.44 17.03
CA TYR A 239 0.51 -19.03 16.37
C TYR A 239 1.38 -20.24 16.03
N GLN A 240 1.63 -21.12 17.02
CA GLN A 240 2.44 -22.31 16.83
C GLN A 240 1.78 -23.31 15.87
N ALA A 241 0.49 -23.57 16.01
CA ALA A 241 -0.26 -24.45 15.11
C ALA A 241 -0.19 -23.94 13.66
N SER A 242 -0.37 -22.63 13.45
CA SER A 242 -0.32 -22.03 12.11
C SER A 242 1.08 -22.11 11.50
N LYS A 243 2.15 -21.93 12.30
CA LYS A 243 3.53 -22.15 11.85
C LYS A 243 3.78 -23.61 11.45
N SER A 244 3.31 -24.55 12.26
CA SER A 244 3.53 -25.98 12.03
C SER A 244 2.79 -26.51 10.78
N LEU A 245 1.63 -25.94 10.45
CA LEU A 245 0.82 -26.35 9.30
C LEU A 245 1.13 -25.57 8.03
N ARG A 246 1.90 -24.49 8.11
CA ARG A 246 2.16 -23.58 7.00
C ARG A 246 2.62 -24.30 5.74
N ASP A 247 3.58 -25.20 5.87
CA ASP A 247 4.15 -25.94 4.74
C ASP A 247 3.19 -26.98 4.13
N SER A 248 2.16 -27.37 4.90
CA SER A 248 1.13 -28.31 4.47
C SER A 248 -0.14 -27.66 3.93
N MET A 249 -0.29 -26.35 4.07
CA MET A 249 -1.50 -25.64 3.66
C MET A 249 -1.60 -25.45 2.15
N LEU A 250 -0.49 -25.18 1.49
CA LEU A 250 -0.41 -24.85 0.07
C LEU A 250 0.80 -25.54 -0.59
N PRO A 251 0.80 -25.67 -1.93
CA PRO A 251 1.94 -26.20 -2.67
C PRO A 251 3.24 -25.47 -2.37
N HIS A 252 4.35 -26.20 -2.34
CA HIS A 252 5.68 -25.64 -2.06
C HIS A 252 6.23 -24.74 -3.18
N GLN A 253 5.58 -24.72 -4.35
CA GLN A 253 5.97 -23.91 -5.50
C GLN A 253 5.03 -22.73 -5.69
N GLY A 254 5.59 -21.61 -6.10
CA GLY A 254 4.86 -20.39 -6.40
C GLY A 254 4.98 -19.31 -5.34
N GLY A 255 4.61 -18.09 -5.72
CA GLY A 255 4.72 -16.90 -4.89
C GLY A 255 3.53 -16.74 -3.96
N TRP A 256 3.52 -17.42 -2.84
CA TRP A 256 2.54 -17.23 -1.78
C TRP A 256 3.21 -17.03 -0.42
N SER A 257 2.54 -16.35 0.49
CA SER A 257 3.04 -16.17 1.85
C SER A 257 1.91 -16.00 2.86
N ILE A 258 2.20 -16.41 4.09
CA ILE A 258 1.45 -16.04 5.29
C ILE A 258 2.43 -15.32 6.20
N SER A 259 2.09 -14.09 6.58
CA SER A 259 2.84 -13.28 7.53
C SER A 259 1.97 -12.99 8.72
N GLU A 260 2.55 -12.95 9.90
CA GLU A 260 1.84 -12.68 11.14
C GLU A 260 2.48 -11.53 11.92
N ALA A 261 1.62 -10.78 12.64
CA ALA A 261 2.04 -9.75 13.59
C ALA A 261 1.21 -9.87 14.87
N ILE A 262 1.87 -10.01 16.00
CA ILE A 262 1.21 -9.97 17.31
C ILE A 262 0.94 -8.51 17.64
N LEU A 263 -0.35 -8.13 17.75
CA LEU A 263 -0.76 -6.77 18.07
C LEU A 263 -0.78 -6.54 19.57
N THR A 264 -1.24 -7.54 20.35
CA THR A 264 -1.12 -7.58 21.80
C THR A 264 -1.07 -9.03 22.27
N ALA A 265 -0.14 -9.33 23.18
CA ALA A 265 -0.01 -10.66 23.79
C ALA A 265 -0.74 -10.76 25.14
N GLY A 266 -1.58 -9.80 25.44
CA GLY A 266 -2.30 -9.66 26.70
C GLY A 266 -1.69 -8.60 27.60
N GLN A 267 -2.45 -8.20 28.58
CA GLN A 267 -2.05 -7.25 29.61
C GLN A 267 -2.41 -7.85 30.97
N ALA A 268 -1.40 -8.12 31.77
CA ALA A 268 -1.57 -8.50 33.17
C ALA A 268 -0.56 -7.71 34.01
N THR A 269 -1.02 -7.22 35.14
CA THR A 269 -0.16 -6.50 36.09
C THR A 269 0.52 -7.42 37.09
N ALA A 270 0.12 -8.69 37.13
CA ALA A 270 0.68 -9.74 37.94
C ALA A 270 0.89 -11.02 37.12
N ASP A 271 1.96 -11.75 37.40
CA ASP A 271 2.39 -12.97 36.70
C ASP A 271 1.43 -14.16 36.86
N ASN A 272 0.61 -14.14 37.91
CA ASN A 272 -0.36 -15.18 38.20
C ASN A 272 -1.80 -14.87 37.76
N LEU A 273 -2.01 -13.78 37.00
CA LEU A 273 -3.31 -13.45 36.40
C LEU A 273 -3.33 -13.84 34.92
N PRO A 274 -4.40 -14.48 34.44
CA PRO A 274 -4.58 -14.74 33.01
C PRO A 274 -4.82 -13.44 32.25
N ALA A 275 -4.29 -13.35 31.03
CA ALA A 275 -4.60 -12.22 30.14
C ALA A 275 -6.03 -12.33 29.63
N GLY A 276 -6.83 -11.27 29.78
CA GLY A 276 -8.22 -11.23 29.30
C GLY A 276 -8.34 -11.11 27.80
N LEU A 277 -7.30 -10.58 27.13
CA LEU A 277 -7.34 -10.25 25.69
C LEU A 277 -5.97 -10.43 25.05
N ALA A 278 -5.94 -11.03 23.85
CA ALA A 278 -4.77 -11.08 22.98
C ALA A 278 -5.19 -11.05 21.52
N GLU A 279 -4.35 -10.46 20.66
CA GLU A 279 -4.64 -10.29 19.23
C GLU A 279 -3.42 -10.61 18.37
N VAL A 280 -3.65 -11.35 17.28
CA VAL A 280 -2.69 -11.61 16.23
C VAL A 280 -3.30 -11.32 14.87
N GLN A 281 -2.60 -10.57 14.04
CA GLN A 281 -2.95 -10.31 12.65
C GLN A 281 -2.24 -11.32 11.74
N TYR A 282 -2.95 -11.85 10.76
CA TYR A 282 -2.39 -12.59 9.63
C TYR A 282 -2.62 -11.82 8.33
N MET A 283 -1.60 -11.84 7.48
CA MET A 283 -1.67 -11.39 6.08
C MET A 283 -1.36 -12.58 5.17
N ILE A 284 -2.33 -12.97 4.37
CA ILE A 284 -2.25 -14.03 3.36
C ILE A 284 -2.06 -13.38 2.00
N ARG A 285 -1.02 -13.80 1.26
CA ARG A 285 -0.77 -13.38 -0.12
C ARG A 285 -0.68 -14.62 -0.97
N VAL A 286 -1.60 -14.78 -1.92
CA VAL A 286 -1.76 -15.98 -2.73
C VAL A 286 -2.19 -15.64 -4.16
N PRO A 287 -1.91 -16.52 -5.13
CA PRO A 287 -2.29 -16.26 -6.52
C PRO A 287 -3.78 -16.11 -6.77
N THR A 288 -4.63 -16.81 -6.00
CA THR A 288 -6.09 -16.87 -6.26
C THR A 288 -6.91 -16.70 -4.99
N ILE A 289 -8.16 -16.27 -5.16
CA ILE A 289 -9.15 -16.16 -4.08
C ILE A 289 -9.40 -17.52 -3.43
N ALA A 290 -9.53 -18.59 -4.22
CA ALA A 290 -9.76 -19.93 -3.69
C ALA A 290 -8.65 -20.41 -2.74
N MET A 291 -7.39 -20.07 -3.04
CA MET A 291 -6.27 -20.35 -2.12
C MET A 291 -6.36 -19.50 -0.85
N ALA A 292 -6.77 -18.24 -0.96
CA ALA A 292 -6.98 -17.38 0.22
C ALA A 292 -8.05 -17.96 1.15
N ASP A 293 -9.15 -18.46 0.59
CA ASP A 293 -10.23 -19.09 1.34
C ASP A 293 -9.77 -20.38 2.04
N GLN A 294 -8.98 -21.22 1.36
CA GLN A 294 -8.41 -22.43 1.95
C GLN A 294 -7.49 -22.13 3.15
N VAL A 295 -6.62 -21.14 3.01
CA VAL A 295 -5.72 -20.73 4.10
C VAL A 295 -6.52 -20.13 5.26
N THR A 296 -7.52 -19.29 4.97
CA THR A 296 -8.41 -18.71 5.98
C THR A 296 -9.13 -19.80 6.77
N ALA A 297 -9.68 -20.80 6.09
CA ALA A 297 -10.35 -21.93 6.74
C ALA A 297 -9.40 -22.73 7.66
N ALA A 298 -8.12 -22.85 7.29
CA ALA A 298 -7.12 -23.49 8.16
C ALA A 298 -6.81 -22.66 9.40
N LEU A 299 -6.66 -21.33 9.23
CA LEU A 299 -6.46 -20.42 10.36
C LEU A 299 -7.66 -20.39 11.31
N ASP A 300 -8.88 -20.39 10.77
CA ASP A 300 -10.12 -20.45 11.59
C ASP A 300 -10.17 -21.73 12.43
N ARG A 301 -9.79 -22.88 11.88
CA ARG A 301 -9.71 -24.14 12.63
C ARG A 301 -8.67 -24.09 13.74
N ASN A 302 -7.50 -23.50 13.46
CA ASN A 302 -6.46 -23.32 14.46
C ASN A 302 -6.91 -22.38 15.60
N ALA A 303 -7.62 -21.29 15.27
CA ALA A 303 -8.17 -20.39 16.25
C ALA A 303 -9.23 -21.07 17.13
N ALA A 304 -10.14 -21.81 16.52
CA ALA A 304 -11.18 -22.56 17.25
C ALA A 304 -10.57 -23.61 18.20
N ALA A 305 -9.57 -24.36 17.73
CA ALA A 305 -8.87 -25.35 18.56
C ALA A 305 -8.13 -24.68 19.73
N ALA A 306 -7.40 -23.60 19.48
CA ALA A 306 -6.67 -22.86 20.53
C ALA A 306 -7.63 -22.28 21.58
N ALA A 307 -8.76 -21.72 21.15
CA ALA A 307 -9.79 -21.19 22.04
C ALA A 307 -10.38 -22.32 22.92
N ALA A 308 -10.72 -23.46 22.32
CA ALA A 308 -11.25 -24.61 23.04
C ALA A 308 -10.25 -25.19 24.07
N MET A 309 -8.96 -25.22 23.72
CA MET A 309 -7.89 -25.70 24.61
C MET A 309 -7.66 -24.82 25.83
N THR A 310 -8.04 -23.55 25.77
CA THR A 310 -7.75 -22.54 26.81
C THR A 310 -9.00 -22.01 27.52
N GLY A 311 -10.19 -22.52 27.16
CA GLY A 311 -11.44 -21.99 27.69
C GLY A 311 -11.74 -20.54 27.25
N CYS A 312 -11.06 -20.05 26.23
CA CYS A 312 -11.31 -18.76 25.63
C CYS A 312 -12.34 -18.82 24.50
N ARG A 313 -12.89 -17.70 24.10
CA ARG A 313 -13.55 -17.52 22.80
C ARG A 313 -12.64 -16.77 21.85
N PHE A 314 -12.92 -16.81 20.55
CA PHE A 314 -12.24 -16.01 19.56
C PHE A 314 -13.21 -15.28 18.65
N GLU A 315 -12.74 -14.17 18.12
CA GLU A 315 -13.39 -13.38 17.07
C GLU A 315 -12.42 -13.21 15.92
N ARG A 316 -12.92 -13.20 14.69
CA ARG A 316 -12.13 -12.85 13.49
C ARG A 316 -12.65 -11.54 12.93
N HIS A 317 -11.77 -10.56 12.81
CA HIS A 317 -12.07 -9.26 12.24
C HIS A 317 -11.29 -9.09 10.93
N TRP A 318 -11.99 -8.76 9.86
CA TRP A 318 -11.36 -8.49 8.58
C TRP A 318 -10.62 -7.16 8.58
N VAL A 319 -9.43 -7.16 7.98
CA VAL A 319 -8.64 -5.96 7.67
C VAL A 319 -8.72 -5.68 6.17
N CYS A 320 -8.55 -6.71 5.35
CA CYS A 320 -8.76 -6.61 3.92
C CYS A 320 -9.12 -7.95 3.27
N LYS A 321 -9.80 -7.86 2.14
CA LYS A 321 -9.95 -8.92 1.14
C LYS A 321 -9.79 -8.26 -0.22
N SER A 322 -8.64 -8.41 -0.86
CA SER A 322 -8.43 -7.93 -2.22
C SER A 322 -8.43 -9.07 -3.23
N ARG A 323 -8.97 -8.78 -4.40
CA ARG A 323 -9.01 -9.69 -5.55
C ARG A 323 -7.63 -9.76 -6.21
N HIS A 324 -7.37 -10.78 -7.02
CA HIS A 324 -6.22 -10.78 -7.94
C HIS A 324 -6.44 -9.78 -9.09
N GLY A 325 -5.36 -9.31 -9.71
CA GLY A 325 -5.43 -8.31 -10.77
C GLY A 325 -5.73 -8.90 -12.15
N LEU A 326 -6.34 -8.08 -13.00
CA LEU A 326 -6.57 -8.34 -14.40
C LEU A 326 -5.61 -7.54 -15.27
N ALA A 327 -5.04 -8.17 -16.28
CA ALA A 327 -4.23 -7.48 -17.28
C ALA A 327 -5.11 -6.64 -18.24
N ASN A 328 -4.52 -5.58 -18.79
CA ASN A 328 -5.08 -4.85 -19.91
C ASN A 328 -3.92 -4.31 -20.77
N HIS A 329 -3.65 -5.00 -21.86
CA HIS A 329 -2.52 -4.70 -22.73
C HIS A 329 -2.68 -3.38 -23.49
N ALA A 330 -3.91 -3.00 -23.81
CA ALA A 330 -4.14 -1.76 -24.55
C ALA A 330 -3.73 -0.53 -23.72
N ILE A 331 -4.13 -0.48 -22.45
CA ILE A 331 -3.71 0.62 -21.57
C ILE A 331 -2.24 0.50 -21.16
N ALA A 332 -1.72 -0.73 -20.98
CA ALA A 332 -0.32 -0.94 -20.67
C ALA A 332 0.60 -0.41 -21.79
N ARG A 333 0.25 -0.63 -23.06
CA ARG A 333 0.95 -0.02 -24.22
C ARG A 333 0.93 1.49 -24.19
N THR A 334 -0.22 2.10 -23.88
CA THR A 334 -0.35 3.56 -23.78
C THR A 334 0.60 4.14 -22.74
N VAL A 335 0.70 3.51 -21.58
CA VAL A 335 1.63 3.92 -20.52
C VAL A 335 3.08 3.66 -20.91
N TRP A 336 3.37 2.52 -21.54
CA TRP A 336 4.72 2.22 -22.02
C TRP A 336 5.22 3.23 -23.07
N GLU A 337 4.38 3.63 -24.02
CA GLU A 337 4.70 4.69 -24.98
C GLU A 337 5.02 6.01 -24.26
N ALA A 338 4.28 6.38 -23.23
CA ALA A 338 4.58 7.57 -22.42
C ALA A 338 5.92 7.41 -21.67
N MET A 339 6.22 6.23 -21.12
CA MET A 339 7.51 5.94 -20.49
C MET A 339 8.67 6.09 -21.46
N GLN A 340 8.53 5.60 -22.70
CA GLN A 340 9.55 5.75 -23.74
C GLN A 340 9.79 7.22 -24.13
N GLN A 341 8.75 8.07 -24.05
CA GLN A 341 8.87 9.50 -24.32
C GLN A 341 9.52 10.28 -23.18
N VAL A 342 9.26 9.89 -21.94
CA VAL A 342 9.78 10.56 -20.74
C VAL A 342 11.19 10.06 -20.37
N GLY A 343 11.44 8.76 -20.52
CA GLY A 343 12.66 8.09 -20.07
C GLY A 343 12.61 7.67 -18.61
N ALA A 344 13.71 7.07 -18.15
CA ALA A 344 13.93 6.76 -16.74
C ALA A 344 14.30 8.03 -15.93
N PRO A 345 14.12 8.04 -14.60
CA PRO A 345 14.58 9.14 -13.77
C PRO A 345 16.09 9.39 -13.90
N VAL A 346 16.50 10.65 -13.75
CA VAL A 346 17.91 11.05 -13.80
C VAL A 346 18.31 11.67 -12.47
N TRP A 347 19.29 11.09 -11.80
CA TRP A 347 19.88 11.60 -10.57
C TRP A 347 21.15 12.40 -10.89
N ASP A 348 21.13 13.68 -10.59
CA ASP A 348 22.24 14.62 -10.82
C ASP A 348 23.35 14.50 -9.75
N GLU A 349 24.33 15.38 -9.82
CA GLU A 349 25.44 15.40 -8.86
C GLU A 349 25.00 15.74 -7.44
N SER A 350 23.89 16.46 -7.24
CA SER A 350 23.37 16.73 -5.90
C SER A 350 22.86 15.45 -5.22
N ALA A 351 22.12 14.63 -5.97
CA ALA A 351 21.68 13.32 -5.51
C ALA A 351 22.84 12.35 -5.25
N LYS A 352 23.83 12.35 -6.16
CA LYS A 352 25.06 11.54 -5.99
C LYS A 352 25.88 11.98 -4.78
N ALA A 353 25.92 13.27 -4.47
CA ALA A 353 26.59 13.79 -3.28
C ALA A 353 25.93 13.25 -1.99
N VAL A 354 24.59 13.28 -1.91
CA VAL A 354 23.83 12.68 -0.80
C VAL A 354 24.16 11.19 -0.65
N ALA A 355 24.16 10.45 -1.76
CA ALA A 355 24.48 9.02 -1.76
C ALA A 355 25.90 8.74 -1.25
N ARG A 356 26.90 9.51 -1.69
CA ARG A 356 28.30 9.40 -1.25
C ARG A 356 28.47 9.77 0.23
N GLU A 357 27.72 10.74 0.73
CA GLU A 357 27.74 11.10 2.15
C GLU A 357 27.19 9.95 3.01
N ILE A 358 26.09 9.31 2.60
CA ILE A 358 25.55 8.11 3.27
C ILE A 358 26.58 6.99 3.25
N GLN A 359 27.22 6.73 2.09
CA GLN A 359 28.26 5.71 1.98
C GLN A 359 29.42 5.97 2.96
N SER A 360 29.93 7.20 2.96
CA SER A 360 31.02 7.62 3.88
C SER A 360 30.62 7.45 5.33
N GLY A 361 29.40 7.85 5.71
CA GLY A 361 28.88 7.73 7.07
C GLY A 361 28.74 6.28 7.54
N LEU A 362 28.61 5.33 6.60
CA LEU A 362 28.54 3.90 6.87
C LEU A 362 29.92 3.19 6.74
N GLY A 363 31.00 3.93 6.50
CA GLY A 363 32.34 3.36 6.29
C GLY A 363 32.49 2.64 4.93
N ILE A 364 31.58 2.89 3.98
CA ILE A 364 31.66 2.39 2.61
C ILE A 364 32.42 3.44 1.78
N ALA A 365 33.37 2.99 0.95
CA ALA A 365 34.09 3.89 0.04
C ALA A 365 33.10 4.56 -0.93
N PRO A 366 33.09 5.91 -1.00
CA PRO A 366 32.18 6.62 -1.89
C PRO A 366 32.37 6.21 -3.36
N MET A 367 31.28 5.90 -4.04
CA MET A 367 31.30 5.50 -5.45
C MET A 367 31.06 6.71 -6.35
N ALA A 368 31.74 6.76 -7.49
CA ALA A 368 31.51 7.80 -8.50
C ALA A 368 30.05 7.75 -9.01
N GLU A 369 29.56 6.54 -9.30
CA GLU A 369 28.18 6.23 -9.68
C GLU A 369 27.54 5.39 -8.56
N PRO A 370 26.94 6.03 -7.55
CA PRO A 370 26.49 5.35 -6.32
C PRO A 370 25.14 4.66 -6.45
N PHE A 371 24.35 4.93 -7.50
CA PHE A 371 23.03 4.34 -7.71
C PHE A 371 23.13 3.05 -8.54
N ILE A 372 22.21 2.11 -8.33
CA ILE A 372 22.13 0.88 -9.14
C ILE A 372 21.81 1.21 -10.60
N ASP A 373 22.34 0.42 -11.53
CA ASP A 373 22.24 0.72 -12.97
C ASP A 373 20.82 0.58 -13.52
N GLU A 374 20.01 -0.28 -12.90
CA GLU A 374 18.61 -0.52 -13.23
C GLU A 374 17.74 0.73 -13.14
N MET A 375 18.09 1.65 -12.25
CA MET A 375 17.33 2.89 -12.04
C MET A 375 17.35 3.82 -13.25
N SER A 376 18.39 3.76 -14.07
CA SER A 376 18.63 4.69 -15.18
C SER A 376 18.17 4.20 -16.54
N ARG A 377 17.53 3.03 -16.61
CA ARG A 377 17.07 2.43 -17.87
C ARG A 377 15.62 1.96 -17.80
N LEU A 378 14.94 1.98 -18.94
CA LEU A 378 13.63 1.36 -19.09
C LEU A 378 13.80 -0.15 -19.29
N MET A 379 12.85 -0.92 -18.75
CA MET A 379 12.71 -2.36 -18.95
C MET A 379 11.47 -2.60 -19.81
N ASP A 380 11.64 -3.28 -20.94
CA ASP A 380 10.52 -3.63 -21.81
C ASP A 380 9.49 -4.48 -21.04
N PRO A 381 8.17 -4.19 -21.13
CA PRO A 381 7.15 -4.91 -20.37
C PRO A 381 7.09 -6.42 -20.66
N GLN A 382 7.35 -6.84 -21.91
CA GLN A 382 7.33 -8.25 -22.25
C GLN A 382 8.61 -8.96 -21.80
N GLU A 383 9.75 -8.26 -21.80
CA GLU A 383 10.99 -8.75 -21.18
C GLU A 383 10.83 -8.91 -19.68
N ALA A 384 10.24 -7.92 -18.99
CA ALA A 384 9.92 -7.99 -17.57
C ALA A 384 8.98 -9.17 -17.25
N GLU A 385 7.94 -9.37 -18.06
CA GLU A 385 7.04 -10.52 -17.95
C GLU A 385 7.78 -11.85 -18.13
N ALA A 386 8.65 -11.97 -19.13
CA ALA A 386 9.43 -13.17 -19.36
C ALA A 386 10.36 -13.50 -18.18
N ILE A 387 10.92 -12.49 -17.52
CA ILE A 387 11.72 -12.66 -16.30
C ILE A 387 10.87 -13.16 -15.14
N LEU A 388 9.70 -12.56 -14.90
CA LEU A 388 8.77 -12.99 -13.86
C LEU A 388 8.32 -14.45 -14.05
N ARG A 389 8.00 -14.81 -15.28
CA ARG A 389 7.50 -16.15 -15.61
C ARG A 389 8.50 -17.27 -15.40
N ARG A 390 9.81 -16.99 -15.42
CA ARG A 390 10.85 -18.00 -15.17
C ARG A 390 10.75 -18.66 -13.79
N ASP A 391 10.33 -17.88 -12.79
CA ASP A 391 10.31 -18.31 -11.40
C ASP A 391 8.91 -18.76 -10.94
N LEU A 392 7.90 -18.72 -11.82
CA LEU A 392 6.53 -19.07 -11.49
C LEU A 392 6.10 -20.36 -12.21
N PRO A 393 5.34 -21.24 -11.54
CA PRO A 393 4.69 -22.36 -12.20
C PRO A 393 3.82 -21.89 -13.37
N PRO A 394 3.73 -22.66 -14.48
CA PRO A 394 2.92 -22.26 -15.64
C PRO A 394 1.45 -21.97 -15.32
N SER A 395 0.88 -22.65 -14.34
CA SER A 395 -0.50 -22.47 -13.88
C SER A 395 -0.72 -21.25 -12.98
N GLN A 396 0.34 -20.65 -12.47
CA GLN A 396 0.23 -19.49 -11.59
C GLN A 396 0.22 -18.20 -12.41
N LEU A 397 -0.95 -17.57 -12.54
CA LEU A 397 -1.14 -16.37 -13.36
C LEU A 397 -0.81 -15.06 -12.64
N ASN A 398 -0.74 -15.08 -11.30
CA ASN A 398 -0.52 -13.89 -10.48
C ASN A 398 0.60 -14.12 -9.46
N SER A 399 1.30 -13.05 -9.08
CA SER A 399 2.42 -13.10 -8.15
C SER A 399 2.43 -11.87 -7.23
N THR A 400 2.92 -12.05 -6.00
CA THR A 400 2.92 -11.01 -4.95
C THR A 400 1.51 -10.56 -4.56
N SER A 401 1.35 -9.42 -3.89
CA SER A 401 0.04 -8.84 -3.62
C SER A 401 0.11 -7.32 -3.53
N ASP A 402 -0.97 -6.68 -3.97
CA ASP A 402 -1.15 -5.24 -3.87
C ASP A 402 -2.65 -4.97 -4.09
N ASP A 403 -3.23 -3.97 -3.47
CA ASP A 403 -4.68 -3.73 -3.50
C ASP A 403 -5.16 -2.90 -4.71
N TYR A 404 -4.25 -2.35 -5.54
CA TYR A 404 -4.63 -1.76 -6.85
C TYR A 404 -5.38 -2.77 -7.72
N THR A 405 -5.21 -4.04 -7.45
CA THR A 405 -5.88 -5.12 -8.17
C THR A 405 -7.40 -5.00 -8.15
N ASP A 406 -7.97 -4.44 -7.09
CA ASP A 406 -9.40 -4.19 -7.03
C ASP A 406 -9.88 -3.17 -8.07
N MET A 407 -9.06 -2.19 -8.44
CA MET A 407 -9.36 -1.24 -9.51
C MET A 407 -9.50 -1.92 -10.87
N THR A 408 -8.71 -2.98 -11.12
CA THR A 408 -8.68 -3.69 -12.41
C THR A 408 -10.00 -4.40 -12.75
N TRP A 409 -10.87 -4.62 -11.78
CA TRP A 409 -12.19 -5.22 -11.94
C TRP A 409 -13.30 -4.20 -12.22
N HIS A 410 -13.00 -2.90 -12.15
CA HIS A 410 -13.98 -1.83 -12.32
C HIS A 410 -13.75 -0.99 -13.59
N ALA A 411 -12.48 -0.85 -14.00
CA ALA A 411 -12.10 -0.11 -15.20
C ALA A 411 -10.79 -0.66 -15.80
N PRO A 412 -10.52 -0.40 -17.09
CA PRO A 412 -9.20 -0.64 -17.67
C PRO A 412 -8.12 0.02 -16.83
N THR A 413 -7.17 -0.76 -16.30
CA THR A 413 -6.17 -0.28 -15.34
C THR A 413 -4.77 -0.70 -15.78
N ALA A 414 -3.83 0.25 -15.86
CA ALA A 414 -2.41 -0.04 -16.00
C ALA A 414 -1.70 0.12 -14.65
N ARG A 415 -0.83 -0.83 -14.29
CA ARG A 415 0.11 -0.73 -13.18
C ARG A 415 1.51 -0.58 -13.74
N PHE A 416 2.18 0.52 -13.40
CA PHE A 416 3.55 0.79 -13.83
C PHE A 416 4.44 1.20 -12.67
N TYR A 417 5.73 1.08 -12.89
CA TYR A 417 6.76 1.34 -11.90
C TYR A 417 7.76 2.35 -12.43
N VAL A 418 8.17 3.27 -11.55
CA VAL A 418 9.29 4.18 -11.78
C VAL A 418 10.31 3.94 -10.69
N ALA A 419 11.58 3.95 -11.04
CA ALA A 419 12.67 3.73 -10.12
C ALA A 419 12.63 4.71 -8.95
N ARG A 420 12.70 4.20 -7.72
CA ARG A 420 13.01 4.96 -6.52
C ARG A 420 14.52 4.91 -6.25
N PRO A 421 15.09 5.87 -5.50
CA PRO A 421 16.53 5.87 -5.25
C PRO A 421 16.98 4.64 -4.48
N ALA A 422 17.99 3.94 -5.02
CA ALA A 422 18.62 2.77 -4.43
C ALA A 422 20.14 2.79 -4.70
N LEU A 423 20.93 2.47 -3.68
CA LEU A 423 22.39 2.58 -3.75
C LEU A 423 23.05 1.25 -4.13
N LYS A 424 24.13 1.33 -4.90
CA LYS A 424 25.07 0.21 -5.12
C LYS A 424 25.77 -0.11 -3.80
N ALA A 425 25.87 -1.39 -3.49
CA ALA A 425 26.66 -1.89 -2.36
C ALA A 425 27.87 -2.69 -2.86
N PRO A 426 29.00 -2.68 -2.11
CA PRO A 426 30.08 -3.61 -2.36
C PRO A 426 29.60 -5.06 -2.23
N ALA A 427 30.27 -6.00 -2.89
CA ALA A 427 29.92 -7.41 -2.84
C ALA A 427 29.87 -7.92 -1.39
N GLY A 428 28.77 -8.59 -1.04
CA GLY A 428 28.55 -9.14 0.30
C GLY A 428 28.12 -8.12 1.37
N GLN A 429 27.89 -6.85 1.00
CA GLN A 429 27.38 -5.81 1.91
C GLN A 429 25.95 -5.44 1.56
N ALA A 430 25.16 -5.04 2.57
CA ALA A 430 23.82 -4.51 2.41
C ALA A 430 23.68 -3.22 3.22
N TYR A 431 22.92 -2.28 2.70
CA TYR A 431 22.58 -1.07 3.46
C TYR A 431 21.57 -1.38 4.54
N PRO A 432 21.68 -0.75 5.73
CA PRO A 432 20.62 -0.82 6.73
C PRO A 432 19.34 -0.18 6.21
N ALA A 433 18.18 -0.68 6.65
CA ALA A 433 16.85 -0.29 6.14
C ALA A 433 16.58 1.23 6.22
N TRP A 434 17.16 1.94 7.20
CA TRP A 434 16.97 3.38 7.33
C TRP A 434 17.44 4.18 6.10
N VAL A 435 18.42 3.66 5.34
CA VAL A 435 18.93 4.34 4.13
C VAL A 435 17.84 4.52 3.09
N MET A 436 17.03 3.48 2.88
CA MET A 436 15.91 3.56 1.93
C MET A 436 14.86 4.58 2.36
N ASN A 437 14.60 4.68 3.67
CA ASN A 437 13.67 5.68 4.21
C ASN A 437 14.24 7.11 4.06
N ALA A 438 15.52 7.29 4.35
CA ALA A 438 16.21 8.58 4.20
C ALA A 438 16.19 9.07 2.74
N LEU A 439 16.56 8.20 1.80
CA LEU A 439 16.55 8.52 0.37
C LEU A 439 15.13 8.87 -0.15
N GLY A 440 14.08 8.27 0.45
CA GLY A 440 12.69 8.57 0.14
C GLY A 440 12.19 9.93 0.67
N GLY A 441 12.96 10.58 1.56
CA GLY A 441 12.62 11.88 2.14
C GLY A 441 13.52 13.03 1.71
N ILE A 442 14.75 12.74 1.24
CA ILE A 442 15.68 13.78 0.80
C ILE A 442 15.31 14.27 -0.60
N PRO A 443 14.98 15.57 -0.79
CA PRO A 443 14.49 16.09 -2.08
C PRO A 443 15.39 15.71 -3.26
N ALA A 444 16.71 15.93 -3.16
CA ALA A 444 17.64 15.61 -4.24
C ALA A 444 17.54 14.18 -4.75
N THR A 445 17.12 13.23 -3.90
CA THR A 445 17.04 11.81 -4.26
C THR A 445 15.64 11.36 -4.65
N ILE A 446 14.57 11.93 -4.07
CA ILE A 446 13.19 11.49 -4.33
C ILE A 446 12.51 12.25 -5.48
N ASP A 447 12.80 13.54 -5.66
CA ASP A 447 12.17 14.41 -6.65
C ASP A 447 12.30 13.91 -8.10
N PRO A 448 13.44 13.32 -8.55
CA PRO A 448 13.54 12.76 -9.88
C PRO A 448 12.50 11.67 -10.16
N MET A 449 12.21 10.81 -9.19
CA MET A 449 11.15 9.80 -9.28
C MET A 449 9.77 10.45 -9.38
N VAL A 450 9.46 11.39 -8.47
CA VAL A 450 8.16 12.09 -8.41
C VAL A 450 7.87 12.79 -9.74
N GLN A 451 8.83 13.56 -10.26
CA GLN A 451 8.67 14.30 -11.51
C GLN A 451 8.54 13.39 -12.72
N THR A 452 9.32 12.31 -12.77
CA THR A 452 9.25 11.32 -13.87
C THR A 452 7.90 10.62 -13.87
N ALA A 453 7.45 10.13 -12.72
CA ALA A 453 6.17 9.45 -12.58
C ALA A 453 4.98 10.39 -12.90
N ALA A 454 5.02 11.64 -12.42
CA ALA A 454 4.00 12.64 -12.72
C ALA A 454 3.90 12.93 -14.23
N LYS A 455 5.04 13.03 -14.93
CA LYS A 455 5.05 13.20 -16.40
C LYS A 455 4.44 11.99 -17.10
N ILE A 456 4.82 10.77 -16.73
CA ILE A 456 4.28 9.54 -17.34
C ILE A 456 2.77 9.48 -17.14
N LEU A 457 2.27 9.73 -15.92
CA LEU A 457 0.84 9.79 -15.60
C LEU A 457 0.12 10.84 -16.47
N ALA A 458 0.66 12.06 -16.54
CA ALA A 458 0.04 13.16 -17.28
C ALA A 458 -0.01 12.87 -18.80
N LEU A 459 1.08 12.38 -19.39
CA LEU A 459 1.13 12.04 -20.80
C LEU A 459 0.16 10.90 -21.15
N SER A 460 0.12 9.88 -20.30
CA SER A 460 -0.80 8.74 -20.47
C SER A 460 -2.26 9.14 -20.37
N ALA A 461 -2.61 9.95 -19.35
CA ALA A 461 -3.98 10.43 -19.16
C ALA A 461 -4.43 11.32 -20.32
N LEU A 462 -3.61 12.28 -20.76
CA LEU A 462 -3.93 13.14 -21.90
C LEU A 462 -4.08 12.32 -23.19
N ARG A 463 -3.23 11.31 -23.41
CA ARG A 463 -3.41 10.37 -24.53
C ARG A 463 -4.78 9.70 -24.47
N LEU A 464 -5.17 9.18 -23.31
CA LEU A 464 -6.46 8.53 -23.12
C LEU A 464 -7.65 9.50 -23.23
N LEU A 465 -7.49 10.78 -22.88
CA LEU A 465 -8.52 11.80 -23.06
C LEU A 465 -8.72 12.18 -24.53
N GLU A 466 -7.64 12.28 -25.32
CA GLU A 466 -7.68 12.74 -26.71
C GLU A 466 -7.90 11.60 -27.72
N ASP A 467 -7.48 10.36 -27.41
CA ASP A 467 -7.48 9.20 -28.34
C ASP A 467 -8.63 8.23 -28.02
N ALA A 468 -9.78 8.42 -28.70
CA ALA A 468 -10.92 7.52 -28.55
C ALA A 468 -10.60 6.05 -28.92
N PRO A 469 -9.91 5.73 -30.04
CA PRO A 469 -9.49 4.38 -30.36
C PRO A 469 -8.68 3.68 -29.25
N ALA A 470 -7.77 4.38 -28.58
CA ALA A 470 -6.99 3.81 -27.48
C ALA A 470 -7.90 3.44 -26.28
N ARG A 471 -8.84 4.30 -25.93
CA ARG A 471 -9.82 4.02 -24.87
C ARG A 471 -10.76 2.86 -25.22
N GLU A 472 -11.25 2.85 -26.47
CA GLU A 472 -12.15 1.81 -26.96
C GLU A 472 -11.46 0.44 -26.95
N ALA A 473 -10.19 0.36 -27.36
CA ALA A 473 -9.39 -0.85 -27.29
C ALA A 473 -9.22 -1.34 -25.85
N ALA A 474 -8.90 -0.43 -24.91
CA ALA A 474 -8.74 -0.77 -23.50
C ALA A 474 -10.07 -1.26 -22.88
N MET A 475 -11.18 -0.59 -23.19
CA MET A 475 -12.51 -0.99 -22.72
C MET A 475 -12.98 -2.30 -23.35
N ALA A 476 -12.69 -2.55 -24.62
CA ALA A 476 -13.01 -3.81 -25.30
C ALA A 476 -12.26 -4.99 -24.65
N GLU A 477 -10.97 -4.82 -24.36
CA GLU A 477 -10.18 -5.83 -23.64
C GLU A 477 -10.73 -6.06 -22.22
N PHE A 478 -11.06 -5.01 -21.47
CA PHE A 478 -11.68 -5.09 -20.15
C PHE A 478 -12.98 -5.89 -20.18
N LYS A 479 -13.88 -5.57 -21.12
CA LYS A 479 -15.14 -6.29 -21.30
C LYS A 479 -14.93 -7.76 -21.68
N THR A 480 -13.93 -8.04 -22.52
CA THR A 480 -13.59 -9.44 -22.87
C THR A 480 -13.14 -10.23 -21.64
N ARG A 481 -12.29 -9.65 -20.80
CA ARG A 481 -11.75 -10.34 -19.60
C ARG A 481 -12.77 -10.50 -18.47
N THR A 482 -13.77 -9.64 -18.43
CA THR A 482 -14.83 -9.66 -17.39
C THR A 482 -16.15 -10.24 -17.87
N GLY A 483 -16.23 -10.70 -19.12
CA GLY A 483 -17.47 -11.23 -19.68
C GLY A 483 -18.57 -10.19 -19.86
N GLY A 484 -18.19 -8.91 -20.09
CA GLY A 484 -19.16 -7.84 -20.37
C GLY A 484 -18.96 -6.52 -19.60
N GLY A 485 -17.94 -6.41 -18.78
CA GLY A 485 -17.68 -5.26 -17.92
C GLY A 485 -18.02 -5.54 -16.45
N VAL A 486 -18.29 -4.50 -15.68
CA VAL A 486 -18.77 -4.62 -14.29
C VAL A 486 -20.08 -5.39 -14.28
N GLY A 487 -20.17 -6.46 -13.48
CA GLY A 487 -21.32 -7.35 -13.44
C GLY A 487 -21.40 -8.37 -14.60
N GLY A 488 -20.38 -8.46 -15.44
CA GLY A 488 -20.29 -9.46 -16.53
C GLY A 488 -20.14 -10.91 -16.03
N SER A 489 -20.20 -11.88 -16.95
CA SER A 489 -20.21 -13.32 -16.61
C SER A 489 -18.94 -13.80 -15.89
N ASP A 490 -17.79 -13.18 -16.18
CA ASP A 490 -16.48 -13.51 -15.62
C ASP A 490 -15.98 -12.46 -14.63
N TRP A 491 -16.84 -11.51 -14.30
CA TRP A 491 -16.52 -10.45 -13.34
C TRP A 491 -16.63 -10.99 -11.90
N THR A 492 -15.58 -10.81 -11.13
CA THR A 492 -15.58 -11.11 -9.71
C THR A 492 -16.05 -9.90 -8.92
N ALA A 493 -17.14 -10.03 -8.18
CA ALA A 493 -17.64 -8.96 -7.31
C ALA A 493 -16.62 -8.56 -6.22
N PRO A 494 -16.66 -7.33 -5.70
CA PRO A 494 -15.87 -6.95 -4.56
C PRO A 494 -16.06 -7.89 -3.38
N LEU A 495 -14.97 -8.23 -2.71
CA LEU A 495 -14.97 -9.18 -1.57
C LEU A 495 -15.17 -8.48 -0.23
N CYS A 496 -15.19 -7.15 -0.21
CA CYS A 496 -15.32 -6.33 0.97
C CYS A 496 -16.79 -6.30 1.43
N ASP A 497 -17.12 -7.18 2.37
CA ASP A 497 -18.42 -7.35 3.02
C ASP A 497 -18.37 -6.95 4.52
N TYR A 498 -17.40 -6.12 4.91
CA TYR A 498 -17.10 -5.70 6.27
C TYR A 498 -16.90 -4.17 6.31
N PRO A 499 -17.15 -3.52 7.47
CA PRO A 499 -16.89 -2.10 7.61
C PRO A 499 -15.38 -1.81 7.59
N ALA A 500 -15.02 -0.56 7.27
CA ALA A 500 -13.64 -0.12 7.34
C ALA A 500 -13.06 -0.39 8.74
N PRO A 501 -11.90 -1.05 8.87
CA PRO A 501 -11.34 -1.48 10.15
C PRO A 501 -10.62 -0.33 10.89
N ILE A 502 -11.24 0.84 10.96
CA ILE A 502 -10.67 2.06 11.52
C ILE A 502 -10.42 1.99 13.03
N HIS A 503 -11.02 1.03 13.72
CA HIS A 503 -10.91 0.83 15.16
C HIS A 503 -9.88 -0.21 15.57
N PHE A 504 -9.09 -0.77 14.65
CA PHE A 504 -8.00 -1.65 15.03
C PHE A 504 -6.94 -0.93 15.85
N ARG A 505 -6.27 -1.68 16.71
CA ARG A 505 -5.27 -1.19 17.66
C ARG A 505 -3.91 -1.04 17.00
N TRP A 506 -3.84 -0.10 16.06
CA TRP A 506 -2.56 0.23 15.45
C TRP A 506 -1.66 0.94 16.46
N PRO A 507 -0.36 0.64 16.46
CA PRO A 507 0.58 1.39 17.27
C PRO A 507 0.60 2.87 16.88
N GLU A 508 0.55 3.76 17.87
CA GLU A 508 0.60 5.22 17.65
C GLU A 508 1.26 5.96 18.81
N TYR A 509 1.72 7.18 18.57
CA TYR A 509 2.16 8.08 19.62
C TYR A 509 0.96 8.82 20.20
N ILE A 510 0.86 8.80 21.53
CA ILE A 510 -0.12 9.58 22.29
C ILE A 510 0.57 10.61 23.17
N THR A 511 -0.15 11.67 23.57
CA THR A 511 0.30 12.62 24.59
C THR A 511 -0.24 12.19 25.95
N THR A 512 0.64 12.00 26.90
CA THR A 512 0.34 11.65 28.28
C THR A 512 0.82 12.77 29.23
N PRO A 513 0.47 12.76 30.52
CA PRO A 513 1.08 13.67 31.50
C PRO A 513 2.61 13.58 31.59
N ARG A 514 3.19 12.47 31.15
CA ARG A 514 4.65 12.25 31.09
C ARG A 514 5.27 12.73 29.77
N GLY A 515 4.50 13.27 28.85
CA GLY A 515 4.91 13.66 27.52
C GLY A 515 4.39 12.71 26.44
N ARG A 516 5.03 12.70 25.27
CA ARG A 516 4.67 11.80 24.17
C ARG A 516 5.20 10.39 24.43
N ASP A 517 4.35 9.40 24.25
CA ASP A 517 4.66 8.00 24.51
C ASP A 517 4.13 7.11 23.37
N TRP A 518 4.80 5.99 23.12
CA TRP A 518 4.36 4.96 22.18
C TRP A 518 3.26 4.13 22.86
N TRP A 519 2.14 4.00 22.20
CA TRP A 519 0.99 3.30 22.76
C TRP A 519 0.35 2.35 21.77
N ILE A 520 -0.02 1.17 22.25
CA ILE A 520 -0.86 0.23 21.54
C ILE A 520 -2.18 0.17 22.30
N PRO A 521 -3.31 0.61 21.70
CA PRO A 521 -4.61 0.61 22.39
C PRO A 521 -4.97 -0.78 22.91
N SER A 522 -5.38 -0.88 24.16
CA SER A 522 -5.68 -2.15 24.82
C SER A 522 -7.15 -2.56 24.74
N ALA A 523 -8.04 -1.63 24.53
CA ALA A 523 -9.46 -1.90 24.36
C ALA A 523 -10.06 -1.00 23.28
N MET A 524 -11.03 -1.54 22.57
CA MET A 524 -11.91 -0.75 21.72
C MET A 524 -13.00 -0.14 22.61
N PRO A 525 -13.40 1.13 22.43
CA PRO A 525 -14.70 1.57 22.88
C PRO A 525 -15.74 0.67 22.22
N ASP A 526 -16.72 0.25 22.96
CA ASP A 526 -17.88 -0.42 22.38
C ASP A 526 -18.50 0.52 21.35
N ALA A 527 -18.72 0.02 20.13
CA ALA A 527 -19.23 0.79 19.01
C ALA A 527 -20.66 1.28 19.25
#